data_e501bd66852d39958522b13a5ee300b8
#
_entry.id   e501bd66852d39958522b13a5ee300b8
#
_cell.length_a   1.000
_cell.length_b   1.000
_cell.length_c   1.000
_cell.angle_alpha   90.00
_cell.angle_beta   90.00
_cell.angle_gamma   90.00
#
_symmetry.space_group_name_H-M   'P 1'
#
loop_
_entity.id
_entity.type
_entity.pdbx_description
1 polymer ?
#
loop_
_entity_poly.entity_id
_entity_poly.type
_entity_poly.pdbx_seq_one_letter_code
_entity_poly.pdbx_strand_id
1 'polypeptide(L)'
;AIYPLTGGAAAAGRELRAGAELAAEIANNVMADIDMSMAKNSGIKSMGGAKITIIFKDHEGNPTLGADLAKKLILDDKVDGLLGCYHSSVTKTVSAVAEQHGIPMINGTSTSPALTKRGFKWFWRTTPHDVWFTKDLFEFLVGLSGGKVQGVKSFPKKELLNIASACENSEWGSFVSALIKDFASEYKFNLNKSLLYSAKAPDLSSEVRSLKAAKPDVMMFASYTSDAILMVKTLKAQKVQPKIIWGQDAGFEKPEFRSTLGDSIVGILTRTVFLPKVVDIKPIAGQVNTLYKAKTGNDLGGASARAFTGLQTWVHVLEKASSTKPADIQRAANAINIPGAELVVPWAGIKFSTSGAEMGQNTLGSGLIGQYQKGPDGQLVLEIVYPFDVASADMIYPFPQF
;
A
#
# COMPACT_ATOMS: atom_id res chain seq x y z
N ALA A 1 -0.71 14.83 9.90
CA ALA A 1 -0.30 13.85 8.87
C ALA A 1 0.91 14.34 8.09
N ILE A 2 1.80 13.43 7.75
CA ILE A 2 3.04 13.74 6.99
C ILE A 2 3.06 12.85 5.75
N TYR A 3 2.87 13.45 4.55
CA TYR A 3 2.74 12.73 3.27
C TYR A 3 3.58 13.38 2.17
N PRO A 4 3.87 12.67 1.04
CA PRO A 4 4.59 13.24 -0.10
C PRO A 4 3.61 14.04 -1.00
N LEU A 5 3.30 15.28 -0.64
CA LEU A 5 2.31 16.07 -1.37
C LEU A 5 2.87 16.66 -2.67
N THR A 6 4.20 16.74 -2.78
CA THR A 6 4.92 17.15 -3.99
C THR A 6 5.99 16.13 -4.39
N GLY A 7 6.67 16.33 -5.53
CA GLY A 7 7.70 15.46 -6.04
C GLY A 7 7.20 14.18 -6.73
N GLY A 8 8.08 13.20 -6.90
CA GLY A 8 7.84 11.98 -7.70
C GLY A 8 6.73 11.05 -7.19
N ALA A 9 6.30 11.21 -5.95
CA ALA A 9 5.19 10.45 -5.34
C ALA A 9 3.96 11.33 -5.04
N ALA A 10 3.86 12.51 -5.63
CA ALA A 10 2.75 13.44 -5.37
C ALA A 10 1.36 12.86 -5.68
N ALA A 11 1.25 11.99 -6.69
CA ALA A 11 0.00 11.29 -7.00
C ALA A 11 -0.48 10.47 -5.80
N ALA A 12 0.41 9.67 -5.19
CA ALA A 12 0.10 8.94 -3.97
C ALA A 12 -0.23 9.89 -2.81
N GLY A 13 0.51 10.99 -2.67
CA GLY A 13 0.28 12.01 -1.63
C GLY A 13 -1.13 12.61 -1.69
N ARG A 14 -1.63 12.90 -2.89
CA ARG A 14 -3.01 13.40 -3.09
C ARG A 14 -4.07 12.37 -2.67
N GLU A 15 -3.89 11.11 -3.05
CA GLU A 15 -4.79 10.03 -2.63
C GLU A 15 -4.80 9.83 -1.12
N LEU A 16 -3.61 9.83 -0.49
CA LEU A 16 -3.45 9.67 0.95
C LEU A 16 -4.14 10.80 1.72
N ARG A 17 -3.94 12.03 1.27
CA ARG A 17 -4.59 13.20 1.84
C ARG A 17 -6.10 13.10 1.74
N ALA A 18 -6.63 12.84 0.54
CA ALA A 18 -8.07 12.74 0.31
C ALA A 18 -8.71 11.59 1.11
N GLY A 19 -8.03 10.44 1.25
CA GLY A 19 -8.50 9.33 2.07
C GLY A 19 -8.58 9.69 3.56
N ALA A 20 -7.54 10.34 4.09
CA ALA A 20 -7.52 10.79 5.48
C ALA A 20 -8.56 11.89 5.74
N GLU A 21 -8.70 12.88 4.84
CA GLU A 21 -9.71 13.93 4.94
C GLU A 21 -11.13 13.35 4.95
N LEU A 22 -11.43 12.37 4.08
CA LEU A 22 -12.74 11.73 4.05
C LEU A 22 -13.03 10.97 5.34
N ALA A 23 -12.07 10.24 5.89
CA ALA A 23 -12.25 9.55 7.17
C ALA A 23 -12.51 10.52 8.33
N ALA A 24 -11.81 11.67 8.35
CA ALA A 24 -12.06 12.73 9.33
C ALA A 24 -13.45 13.36 9.15
N GLU A 25 -13.87 13.58 7.91
CA GLU A 25 -15.20 14.11 7.60
C GLU A 25 -16.31 13.18 8.10
N ILE A 26 -16.19 11.87 7.83
CA ILE A 26 -17.14 10.85 8.30
C ILE A 26 -17.16 10.81 9.85
N ALA A 27 -16.01 10.80 10.49
CA ALA A 27 -15.92 10.77 11.95
C ALA A 27 -16.47 12.05 12.61
N ASN A 28 -16.34 13.18 11.95
CA ASN A 28 -16.77 14.47 12.47
C ASN A 28 -18.26 14.77 12.28
N ASN A 29 -18.97 13.98 11.49
CA ASN A 29 -20.37 14.21 11.16
C ASN A 29 -21.20 12.93 11.37
N VAL A 30 -22.51 13.10 11.61
CA VAL A 30 -23.44 11.97 11.58
C VAL A 30 -23.78 11.67 10.13
N MET A 31 -23.41 10.48 9.66
CA MET A 31 -23.71 9.98 8.32
C MET A 31 -24.45 8.64 8.44
N ALA A 32 -25.79 8.71 8.57
CA ALA A 32 -26.62 7.55 8.89
C ALA A 32 -26.51 6.42 7.84
N ASP A 33 -26.25 6.77 6.59
CA ASP A 33 -26.17 5.85 5.45
C ASP A 33 -24.84 5.11 5.35
N ILE A 34 -23.86 5.43 6.22
CA ILE A 34 -22.57 4.76 6.27
C ILE A 34 -22.55 3.75 7.41
N ASP A 35 -22.33 2.48 7.11
CA ASP A 35 -22.35 1.37 8.08
C ASP A 35 -21.03 1.22 8.85
N MET A 36 -20.54 2.35 9.37
CA MET A 36 -19.38 2.42 10.27
C MET A 36 -19.77 2.99 11.62
N SER A 37 -19.22 2.44 12.68
CA SER A 37 -19.46 2.96 14.04
C SER A 37 -19.05 4.41 14.18
N MET A 38 -17.95 4.83 13.53
CA MET A 38 -17.47 6.22 13.54
C MET A 38 -18.40 7.19 12.83
N ALA A 39 -19.29 6.72 11.94
CA ALA A 39 -20.25 7.55 11.20
C ALA A 39 -21.54 7.84 11.99
N LYS A 40 -21.78 7.13 13.09
CA LYS A 40 -23.02 7.21 13.86
C LYS A 40 -23.03 8.34 14.89
N ASN A 41 -21.90 9.01 15.11
CA ASN A 41 -21.75 10.10 16.06
C ASN A 41 -21.05 11.31 15.41
N SER A 42 -21.20 12.49 16.02
CA SER A 42 -20.54 13.71 15.57
C SER A 42 -19.27 13.93 16.38
N GLY A 43 -18.13 13.43 15.88
CA GLY A 43 -16.84 13.42 16.59
C GLY A 43 -16.68 12.24 17.52
N ILE A 44 -15.65 12.26 18.35
CA ILE A 44 -15.31 11.20 19.31
C ILE A 44 -16.31 11.23 20.47
N LYS A 45 -17.24 10.30 20.49
CA LYS A 45 -18.36 10.25 21.46
C LYS A 45 -17.87 10.18 22.91
N SER A 46 -16.91 9.30 23.18
CA SER A 46 -16.34 9.13 24.52
C SER A 46 -15.61 10.36 25.06
N MET A 47 -15.33 11.34 24.18
CA MET A 47 -14.69 12.61 24.50
C MET A 47 -15.63 13.81 24.28
N GLY A 48 -16.94 13.61 24.49
CA GLY A 48 -17.93 14.69 24.39
C GLY A 48 -18.15 15.23 22.97
N GLY A 49 -17.86 14.45 21.94
CA GLY A 49 -18.00 14.87 20.54
C GLY A 49 -16.80 15.66 20.01
N ALA A 50 -15.62 15.50 20.60
CA ALA A 50 -14.39 16.15 20.14
C ALA A 50 -14.12 15.86 18.66
N LYS A 51 -13.75 16.87 17.90
CA LYS A 51 -13.54 16.78 16.44
C LYS A 51 -12.10 16.43 16.10
N ILE A 52 -11.92 15.65 15.03
CA ILE A 52 -10.62 15.36 14.45
C ILE A 52 -10.21 16.52 13.53
N THR A 53 -9.05 17.10 13.79
CA THR A 53 -8.41 18.10 12.91
C THR A 53 -7.09 17.53 12.41
N ILE A 54 -6.84 17.59 11.10
CA ILE A 54 -5.61 17.09 10.49
C ILE A 54 -4.75 18.25 10.00
N ILE A 55 -3.54 18.36 10.52
CA ILE A 55 -2.50 19.26 10.00
C ILE A 55 -1.64 18.47 9.03
N PHE A 56 -1.68 18.84 7.75
CA PHE A 56 -0.88 18.19 6.71
C PHE A 56 0.48 18.87 6.54
N LYS A 57 1.53 18.06 6.42
CA LYS A 57 2.90 18.48 6.07
C LYS A 57 3.40 17.66 4.89
N ASP A 58 4.21 18.29 4.03
CA ASP A 58 4.84 17.67 2.87
C ASP A 58 6.29 17.34 3.16
N HIS A 59 6.65 16.07 3.08
CA HIS A 59 8.04 15.60 3.27
C HIS A 59 8.82 15.41 1.96
N GLU A 60 8.21 15.59 0.79
CA GLU A 60 8.86 15.54 -0.53
C GLU A 60 9.69 14.25 -0.81
N GLY A 61 9.39 13.16 -0.11
CA GLY A 61 10.21 11.93 -0.13
C GLY A 61 11.53 12.04 0.63
N ASN A 62 11.75 13.10 1.41
CA ASN A 62 12.99 13.37 2.13
C ASN A 62 12.89 12.95 3.61
N PRO A 63 13.70 11.96 4.08
CA PRO A 63 13.67 11.49 5.47
C PRO A 63 14.06 12.54 6.51
N THR A 64 15.02 13.42 6.20
CA THR A 64 15.46 14.50 7.09
C THR A 64 14.35 15.53 7.27
N LEU A 65 13.77 16.00 6.16
CA LEU A 65 12.63 16.91 6.19
C LEU A 65 11.45 16.29 6.95
N GLY A 66 11.17 15.00 6.75
CA GLY A 66 10.12 14.29 7.48
C GLY A 66 10.32 14.32 8.99
N ALA A 67 11.55 14.09 9.47
CA ALA A 67 11.91 14.17 10.89
C ALA A 67 11.73 15.59 11.46
N ASP A 68 12.16 16.62 10.72
CA ASP A 68 12.01 18.02 11.15
C ASP A 68 10.54 18.45 11.20
N LEU A 69 9.73 18.03 10.22
CA LEU A 69 8.29 18.27 10.21
C LEU A 69 7.58 17.55 11.38
N ALA A 70 8.03 16.34 11.73
CA ALA A 70 7.49 15.64 12.91
C ALA A 70 7.80 16.40 14.21
N LYS A 71 9.05 16.88 14.40
CA LYS A 71 9.41 17.73 15.54
C LYS A 71 8.52 18.97 15.61
N LYS A 72 8.32 19.66 14.48
CA LYS A 72 7.46 20.84 14.41
C LYS A 72 6.02 20.55 14.80
N LEU A 73 5.43 19.48 14.27
CA LEU A 73 4.07 19.05 14.65
C LEU A 73 3.96 18.76 16.14
N ILE A 74 4.98 18.14 16.74
CA ILE A 74 4.98 17.75 18.16
C ILE A 74 5.22 18.96 19.07
N LEU A 75 6.22 19.77 18.78
CA LEU A 75 6.69 20.81 19.70
C LEU A 75 5.98 22.15 19.51
N ASP A 76 5.72 22.54 18.26
CA ASP A 76 5.10 23.83 17.94
C ASP A 76 3.57 23.67 17.80
N ASP A 77 3.11 22.73 16.94
CA ASP A 77 1.69 22.52 16.67
C ASP A 77 0.99 21.69 17.78
N LYS A 78 1.76 21.02 18.67
CA LYS A 78 1.30 20.25 19.85
C LYS A 78 0.23 19.23 19.52
N VAL A 79 0.45 18.45 18.44
CA VAL A 79 -0.50 17.42 18.01
C VAL A 79 -0.58 16.24 19.00
N ASP A 80 -1.77 15.65 19.12
CA ASP A 80 -2.02 14.48 19.98
C ASP A 80 -1.44 13.19 19.41
N GLY A 81 -1.14 13.16 18.09
CA GLY A 81 -0.57 12.00 17.42
C GLY A 81 -0.20 12.24 15.96
N LEU A 82 0.48 11.28 15.35
CA LEU A 82 0.97 11.35 13.98
C LEU A 82 0.33 10.28 13.10
N LEU A 83 0.08 10.62 11.82
CA LEU A 83 -0.37 9.72 10.76
C LEU A 83 0.57 9.84 9.56
N GLY A 84 1.02 8.72 9.01
CA GLY A 84 1.92 8.73 7.82
C GLY A 84 2.98 7.63 7.90
N CYS A 85 4.02 7.64 7.00
CA CYS A 85 4.26 8.73 6.02
C CYS A 85 4.00 8.32 4.56
N TYR A 86 4.17 7.14 4.13
CA TYR A 86 4.20 6.53 2.80
C TYR A 86 5.58 5.95 2.45
N HIS A 87 6.62 6.78 2.27
CA HIS A 87 7.98 6.27 2.08
C HIS A 87 8.49 5.62 3.37
N SER A 88 8.94 4.36 3.30
CA SER A 88 9.45 3.65 4.49
C SER A 88 10.68 4.34 5.10
N SER A 89 11.54 4.94 4.27
CA SER A 89 12.68 5.73 4.72
C SER A 89 12.28 6.96 5.56
N VAL A 90 11.20 7.65 5.17
CA VAL A 90 10.65 8.78 5.92
C VAL A 90 9.95 8.30 7.19
N THR A 91 9.15 7.24 7.10
CA THR A 91 8.49 6.65 8.28
C THR A 91 9.51 6.21 9.33
N LYS A 92 10.67 5.70 8.89
CA LYS A 92 11.77 5.30 9.78
C LYS A 92 12.27 6.46 10.64
N THR A 93 12.49 7.63 10.04
CA THR A 93 12.97 8.83 10.77
C THR A 93 11.85 9.50 11.58
N VAL A 94 10.67 9.67 11.01
CA VAL A 94 9.50 10.26 11.69
C VAL A 94 9.11 9.45 12.93
N SER A 95 9.03 8.11 12.82
CA SER A 95 8.68 7.26 13.95
C SER A 95 9.76 7.23 15.05
N ALA A 96 11.03 7.46 14.70
CA ALA A 96 12.09 7.64 15.70
C ALA A 96 11.88 8.94 16.50
N VAL A 97 11.47 10.02 15.83
CA VAL A 97 11.10 11.28 16.52
C VAL A 97 9.87 11.07 17.39
N ALA A 98 8.83 10.39 16.89
CA ALA A 98 7.64 10.06 17.67
C ALA A 98 7.98 9.25 18.94
N GLU A 99 8.83 8.21 18.80
CA GLU A 99 9.30 7.40 19.93
C GLU A 99 10.07 8.22 20.96
N GLN A 100 10.97 9.08 20.51
CA GLN A 100 11.79 9.95 21.39
C GLN A 100 10.91 10.89 22.23
N HIS A 101 9.83 11.38 21.65
CA HIS A 101 8.91 12.33 22.32
C HIS A 101 7.71 11.65 23.00
N GLY A 102 7.58 10.33 22.92
CA GLY A 102 6.46 9.59 23.49
C GLY A 102 5.12 9.93 22.85
N ILE A 103 5.11 10.28 21.54
CA ILE A 103 3.91 10.65 20.79
C ILE A 103 3.43 9.47 19.94
N PRO A 104 2.16 9.05 20.07
CA PRO A 104 1.61 7.94 19.27
C PRO A 104 1.66 8.22 17.77
N MET A 105 2.06 7.22 16.99
CA MET A 105 2.08 7.28 15.53
C MET A 105 1.39 6.06 14.93
N ILE A 106 0.37 6.27 14.09
CA ILE A 106 -0.22 5.23 13.24
C ILE A 106 0.32 5.38 11.82
N ASN A 107 0.88 4.29 11.31
CA ASN A 107 1.32 4.17 9.92
C ASN A 107 0.30 3.32 9.13
N GLY A 108 -0.29 3.91 8.08
CA GLY A 108 -1.24 3.23 7.21
C GLY A 108 -0.61 2.56 5.99
N THR A 109 0.60 2.95 5.60
CA THR A 109 1.05 2.76 4.23
C THR A 109 2.44 2.18 4.03
N SER A 110 3.41 2.52 4.87
CA SER A 110 4.80 2.07 4.73
C SER A 110 4.96 0.60 5.10
N THR A 111 5.59 -0.17 4.24
CA THR A 111 5.54 -1.64 4.29
C THR A 111 6.87 -2.31 4.62
N SER A 112 7.99 -1.56 4.76
CA SER A 112 9.27 -2.17 5.17
C SER A 112 9.14 -2.93 6.49
N PRO A 113 9.55 -4.22 6.53
CA PRO A 113 9.48 -5.03 7.75
C PRO A 113 10.33 -4.46 8.90
N ALA A 114 11.38 -3.69 8.59
CA ALA A 114 12.26 -3.11 9.60
C ALA A 114 11.54 -2.09 10.50
N LEU A 115 10.41 -1.54 10.07
CA LEU A 115 9.71 -0.49 10.83
C LEU A 115 9.16 -1.00 12.17
N THR A 116 8.69 -2.23 12.26
CA THR A 116 8.17 -2.83 13.50
C THR A 116 9.23 -3.59 14.30
N LYS A 117 10.37 -3.98 13.67
CA LYS A 117 11.45 -4.74 14.35
C LYS A 117 12.29 -3.92 15.34
N ARG A 118 12.01 -2.61 15.48
CA ARG A 118 12.78 -1.71 16.35
C ARG A 118 12.32 -1.71 17.81
N GLY A 119 11.24 -2.40 18.13
CA GLY A 119 10.69 -2.46 19.49
C GLY A 119 10.10 -1.14 19.97
N PHE A 120 9.65 -0.25 19.06
CA PHE A 120 9.06 1.03 19.40
C PHE A 120 7.71 0.86 20.08
N LYS A 121 7.47 1.63 21.14
CA LYS A 121 6.27 1.59 21.95
C LYS A 121 5.17 2.54 21.48
N TRP A 122 5.54 3.49 20.61
CA TRP A 122 4.67 4.57 20.14
C TRP A 122 4.39 4.48 18.63
N PHE A 123 4.58 3.29 18.03
CA PHE A 123 4.39 3.05 16.60
C PHE A 123 3.50 1.85 16.32
N TRP A 124 2.43 2.07 15.55
CA TRP A 124 1.52 1.02 15.08
C TRP A 124 1.36 1.10 13.57
N ARG A 125 1.32 -0.06 12.92
CA ARG A 125 1.15 -0.16 11.47
C ARG A 125 -0.09 -0.96 11.14
N THR A 126 -1.05 -0.36 10.41
CA THR A 126 -2.30 -1.02 10.00
C THR A 126 -2.12 -1.90 8.77
N THR A 127 -1.34 -1.45 7.77
CA THR A 127 -1.12 -2.21 6.53
C THR A 127 -0.25 -3.46 6.76
N PRO A 128 -0.45 -4.55 6.00
CA PRO A 128 0.51 -5.64 5.92
C PRO A 128 1.90 -5.14 5.51
N HIS A 129 2.93 -5.92 5.76
CA HIS A 129 4.31 -5.58 5.36
C HIS A 129 4.81 -6.44 4.19
N ASP A 130 5.93 -6.04 3.60
CA ASP A 130 6.44 -6.62 2.36
C ASP A 130 6.80 -8.11 2.45
N VAL A 131 7.06 -8.67 3.64
CA VAL A 131 7.26 -10.13 3.76
C VAL A 131 6.00 -10.87 3.31
N TRP A 132 4.82 -10.45 3.80
CA TRP A 132 3.55 -11.08 3.42
C TRP A 132 3.24 -10.83 1.95
N PHE A 133 3.35 -9.59 1.50
CA PHE A 133 3.06 -9.23 0.12
C PHE A 133 3.98 -9.90 -0.91
N THR A 134 5.27 -10.03 -0.60
CA THR A 134 6.20 -10.71 -1.51
C THR A 134 5.96 -12.23 -1.49
N LYS A 135 5.62 -12.78 -0.33
CA LYS A 135 5.23 -14.19 -0.22
C LYS A 135 3.99 -14.49 -1.05
N ASP A 136 2.93 -13.66 -0.94
CA ASP A 136 1.70 -13.80 -1.72
C ASP A 136 1.98 -13.88 -3.23
N LEU A 137 2.95 -13.09 -3.73
CA LEU A 137 3.37 -13.16 -5.13
C LEU A 137 3.92 -14.55 -5.49
N PHE A 138 4.83 -15.08 -4.68
CA PHE A 138 5.41 -16.40 -4.97
C PHE A 138 4.39 -17.53 -4.81
N GLU A 139 3.48 -17.44 -3.84
CA GLU A 139 2.35 -18.36 -3.70
C GLU A 139 1.41 -18.29 -4.91
N PHE A 140 1.12 -17.09 -5.41
CA PHE A 140 0.37 -16.90 -6.65
C PHE A 140 1.07 -17.58 -7.83
N LEU A 141 2.37 -17.36 -8.05
CA LEU A 141 3.12 -17.99 -9.14
C LEU A 141 3.13 -19.51 -9.05
N VAL A 142 3.30 -20.06 -7.85
CA VAL A 142 3.23 -21.52 -7.61
C VAL A 142 1.82 -22.03 -7.83
N GLY A 143 0.80 -21.31 -7.36
CA GLY A 143 -0.60 -21.63 -7.57
C GLY A 143 -0.96 -21.75 -9.06
N LEU A 144 -0.51 -20.81 -9.87
CA LEU A 144 -0.68 -20.84 -11.31
C LEU A 144 -0.04 -22.08 -11.94
N SER A 145 1.22 -22.40 -11.58
CA SER A 145 1.97 -23.50 -12.16
C SER A 145 1.55 -24.87 -11.64
N GLY A 146 0.87 -24.95 -10.51
CA GLY A 146 0.45 -26.20 -9.87
C GLY A 146 -0.91 -26.74 -10.32
N GLY A 147 -1.64 -26.04 -11.18
CA GLY A 147 -2.96 -26.48 -11.67
C GLY A 147 -4.06 -26.49 -10.61
N LYS A 148 -3.86 -25.78 -9.49
CA LYS A 148 -4.77 -25.83 -8.33
C LYS A 148 -5.88 -24.78 -8.38
N VAL A 149 -5.95 -23.98 -9.45
CA VAL A 149 -6.79 -22.80 -9.50
C VAL A 149 -7.90 -22.98 -10.51
N GLN A 150 -9.13 -22.94 -10.01
CA GLN A 150 -10.31 -22.95 -10.86
C GLN A 150 -10.46 -21.57 -11.54
N GLY A 151 -10.63 -21.55 -12.88
CA GLY A 151 -10.84 -20.32 -13.64
C GLY A 151 -9.56 -19.59 -14.10
N VAL A 152 -8.36 -20.01 -13.68
CA VAL A 152 -7.09 -19.44 -14.12
C VAL A 152 -6.34 -20.45 -14.99
N LYS A 153 -5.75 -20.00 -16.12
CA LYS A 153 -4.91 -20.86 -16.94
C LYS A 153 -3.72 -21.34 -16.11
N SER A 154 -3.70 -22.63 -15.86
CA SER A 154 -2.57 -23.31 -15.25
C SER A 154 -1.52 -23.60 -16.31
N PHE A 155 -0.25 -23.42 -15.98
CA PHE A 155 0.89 -23.74 -16.85
C PHE A 155 2.02 -24.36 -16.03
N PRO A 156 2.88 -25.18 -16.67
CA PRO A 156 3.99 -25.80 -15.95
C PRO A 156 4.93 -24.78 -15.32
N LYS A 157 5.35 -25.00 -14.08
CA LYS A 157 6.30 -24.13 -13.37
C LYS A 157 7.56 -23.81 -14.19
N LYS A 158 8.06 -24.76 -14.99
CA LYS A 158 9.21 -24.58 -15.89
C LYS A 158 9.06 -23.39 -16.86
N GLU A 159 7.85 -22.91 -17.11
CA GLU A 159 7.60 -21.75 -17.96
C GLU A 159 7.87 -20.42 -17.27
N LEU A 160 7.99 -20.40 -15.95
CA LEU A 160 8.16 -19.20 -15.12
C LEU A 160 9.40 -19.28 -14.21
N LEU A 161 10.38 -20.12 -14.53
CA LEU A 161 11.53 -20.38 -13.65
C LEU A 161 12.46 -19.17 -13.47
N ASN A 162 12.58 -18.32 -14.49
CA ASN A 162 13.58 -17.28 -14.53
C ASN A 162 12.99 -15.92 -14.13
N ILE A 163 13.50 -15.34 -13.07
CA ILE A 163 13.07 -14.05 -12.56
C ILE A 163 14.18 -13.01 -12.76
N ALA A 164 13.82 -11.81 -13.13
CA ALA A 164 14.66 -10.63 -12.98
C ALA A 164 13.91 -9.56 -12.20
N SER A 165 14.61 -8.79 -11.37
CA SER A 165 14.03 -7.72 -10.60
C SER A 165 14.82 -6.41 -10.71
N ALA A 166 14.12 -5.29 -10.63
CA ALA A 166 14.70 -3.99 -10.41
C ALA A 166 13.84 -3.21 -9.40
N CYS A 167 14.47 -2.80 -8.31
CA CYS A 167 13.82 -2.08 -7.22
C CYS A 167 14.50 -0.74 -6.99
N GLU A 168 13.74 0.28 -6.56
CA GLU A 168 14.35 1.53 -6.14
C GLU A 168 15.24 1.31 -4.91
N ASN A 169 16.26 2.12 -4.72
CA ASN A 169 17.35 1.86 -3.77
C ASN A 169 17.15 2.49 -2.38
N SER A 170 15.94 2.92 -2.03
CA SER A 170 15.66 3.39 -0.67
C SER A 170 15.37 2.23 0.29
N GLU A 171 14.99 2.54 1.53
CA GLU A 171 14.63 1.55 2.56
C GLU A 171 13.61 0.52 2.05
N TRP A 172 12.57 0.97 1.32
CA TRP A 172 11.52 0.09 0.84
C TRP A 172 11.99 -0.84 -0.26
N GLY A 173 12.47 -0.30 -1.38
CA GLY A 173 12.84 -1.13 -2.54
C GLY A 173 14.03 -2.04 -2.26
N SER A 174 14.98 -1.62 -1.39
CA SER A 174 16.09 -2.47 -0.96
C SER A 174 15.59 -3.70 -0.18
N PHE A 175 14.59 -3.53 0.71
CA PHE A 175 13.98 -4.66 1.42
C PHE A 175 13.19 -5.58 0.48
N VAL A 176 12.40 -5.01 -0.43
CA VAL A 176 11.67 -5.82 -1.44
C VAL A 176 12.64 -6.63 -2.29
N SER A 177 13.76 -6.04 -2.73
CA SER A 177 14.80 -6.74 -3.49
C SER A 177 15.41 -7.92 -2.72
N ALA A 178 15.68 -7.74 -1.42
CA ALA A 178 16.17 -8.82 -0.56
C ALA A 178 15.12 -9.93 -0.41
N LEU A 179 13.86 -9.58 -0.18
CA LEU A 179 12.77 -10.56 -0.05
C LEU A 179 12.53 -11.33 -1.35
N ILE A 180 12.61 -10.69 -2.52
CA ILE A 180 12.53 -11.38 -3.81
C ILE A 180 13.63 -12.44 -3.92
N LYS A 181 14.85 -12.12 -3.50
CA LYS A 181 15.97 -13.07 -3.50
C LYS A 181 15.71 -14.25 -2.56
N ASP A 182 15.25 -13.97 -1.34
CA ASP A 182 15.02 -15.00 -0.33
C ASP A 182 13.89 -15.95 -0.77
N PHE A 183 12.74 -15.40 -1.20
CA PHE A 183 11.61 -16.19 -1.66
C PHE A 183 11.88 -16.88 -3.01
N ALA A 184 12.64 -16.28 -3.92
CA ALA A 184 13.05 -16.98 -5.14
C ALA A 184 13.83 -18.26 -4.79
N SER A 185 14.74 -18.20 -3.80
CA SER A 185 15.47 -19.39 -3.30
C SER A 185 14.51 -20.39 -2.62
N GLU A 186 13.65 -19.94 -1.73
CA GLU A 186 12.68 -20.77 -0.99
C GLU A 186 11.75 -21.54 -1.94
N TYR A 187 11.16 -20.83 -2.89
CA TYR A 187 10.21 -21.38 -3.86
C TYR A 187 10.87 -22.00 -5.11
N LYS A 188 12.21 -22.06 -5.13
CA LYS A 188 13.02 -22.69 -6.21
C LYS A 188 12.80 -22.06 -7.59
N PHE A 189 12.84 -20.74 -7.64
CA PHE A 189 12.95 -19.94 -8.86
C PHE A 189 14.40 -19.48 -9.07
N ASN A 190 14.80 -19.24 -10.31
CA ASN A 190 16.12 -18.71 -10.64
C ASN A 190 16.05 -17.18 -10.69
N LEU A 191 16.66 -16.49 -9.73
CA LEU A 191 16.83 -15.04 -9.80
C LEU A 191 18.06 -14.72 -10.65
N ASN A 192 17.86 -14.61 -11.98
CA ASN A 192 18.94 -14.40 -12.94
C ASN A 192 19.56 -13.00 -12.86
N LYS A 193 18.79 -12.02 -12.43
CA LYS A 193 19.25 -10.64 -12.26
C LYS A 193 18.44 -9.94 -11.17
N SER A 194 19.14 -9.18 -10.32
CA SER A 194 18.52 -8.25 -9.38
C SER A 194 19.28 -6.94 -9.40
N LEU A 195 18.58 -5.84 -9.56
CA LEU A 195 19.14 -4.49 -9.66
C LEU A 195 18.52 -3.57 -8.62
N LEU A 196 19.32 -2.66 -8.10
CA LEU A 196 18.85 -1.49 -7.38
C LEU A 196 19.16 -0.25 -8.23
N TYR A 197 18.19 0.67 -8.32
CA TYR A 197 18.34 1.92 -9.07
C TYR A 197 17.80 3.11 -8.27
N SER A 198 18.17 4.32 -8.64
CA SER A 198 17.65 5.53 -8.00
C SER A 198 16.25 5.85 -8.50
N ALA A 199 15.26 6.01 -7.60
CA ALA A 199 13.91 6.46 -7.96
C ALA A 199 13.90 7.85 -8.63
N LYS A 200 15.01 8.60 -8.55
CA LYS A 200 15.21 9.90 -9.20
C LYS A 200 16.07 9.80 -10.47
N ALA A 201 16.35 8.59 -10.95
CA ALA A 201 17.08 8.40 -12.19
C ALA A 201 16.33 9.02 -13.38
N PRO A 202 16.99 9.84 -14.21
CA PRO A 202 16.33 10.44 -15.37
C PRO A 202 16.20 9.46 -16.54
N ASP A 203 16.93 8.36 -16.51
CA ASP A 203 16.97 7.32 -17.53
C ASP A 203 17.20 5.94 -16.87
N LEU A 204 16.54 4.89 -17.39
CA LEU A 204 16.67 3.51 -16.92
C LEU A 204 17.07 2.56 -18.08
N SER A 205 17.63 3.10 -19.16
CA SER A 205 17.98 2.33 -20.37
C SER A 205 19.05 1.27 -20.11
N SER A 206 19.98 1.51 -19.19
CA SER A 206 21.04 0.57 -18.83
C SER A 206 20.50 -0.58 -17.99
N GLU A 207 19.63 -0.27 -17.04
CA GLU A 207 18.95 -1.24 -16.18
C GLU A 207 18.08 -2.18 -17.02
N VAL A 208 17.26 -1.62 -17.92
CA VAL A 208 16.40 -2.39 -18.81
C VAL A 208 17.20 -3.28 -19.77
N ARG A 209 18.31 -2.79 -20.33
CA ARG A 209 19.21 -3.65 -21.14
C ARG A 209 19.77 -4.84 -20.32
N SER A 210 20.15 -4.56 -19.08
CA SER A 210 20.66 -5.61 -18.18
C SER A 210 19.59 -6.65 -17.84
N LEU A 211 18.36 -6.21 -17.58
CA LEU A 211 17.21 -7.09 -17.34
C LEU A 211 16.88 -7.93 -18.58
N LYS A 212 16.86 -7.32 -19.77
CA LYS A 212 16.62 -8.00 -21.06
C LYS A 212 17.64 -9.10 -21.32
N ALA A 213 18.92 -8.82 -21.06
CA ALA A 213 20.00 -9.80 -21.24
C ALA A 213 19.86 -11.04 -20.34
N ALA A 214 19.20 -10.91 -19.18
CA ALA A 214 18.91 -12.01 -18.26
C ALA A 214 17.81 -12.97 -18.76
N LYS A 215 17.09 -12.62 -19.84
CA LYS A 215 16.00 -13.41 -20.45
C LYS A 215 14.99 -13.95 -19.42
N PRO A 216 14.40 -13.10 -18.60
CA PRO A 216 13.47 -13.55 -17.58
C PRO A 216 12.12 -13.95 -18.15
N ASP A 217 11.48 -14.94 -17.50
CA ASP A 217 10.06 -15.24 -17.68
C ASP A 217 9.19 -14.24 -16.92
N VAL A 218 9.65 -13.83 -15.73
CA VAL A 218 8.95 -12.90 -14.83
C VAL A 218 9.85 -11.71 -14.51
N MET A 219 9.35 -10.50 -14.69
CA MET A 219 9.98 -9.27 -14.24
C MET A 219 9.25 -8.70 -13.03
N MET A 220 10.00 -8.38 -11.98
CA MET A 220 9.47 -7.84 -10.72
C MET A 220 10.07 -6.47 -10.42
N PHE A 221 9.20 -5.52 -10.11
CA PHE A 221 9.57 -4.12 -9.87
C PHE A 221 9.03 -3.61 -8.55
N ALA A 222 9.84 -2.82 -7.82
CA ALA A 222 9.40 -1.97 -6.73
C ALA A 222 9.79 -0.53 -7.06
N SER A 223 8.80 0.28 -7.43
CA SER A 223 8.99 1.62 -7.99
C SER A 223 7.91 2.56 -7.48
N TYR A 224 8.26 3.83 -7.27
CA TYR A 224 7.29 4.90 -7.05
C TYR A 224 6.67 5.36 -8.38
N THR A 225 5.80 6.37 -8.37
CA THR A 225 4.98 6.69 -9.55
C THR A 225 5.82 7.08 -10.77
N SER A 226 6.76 8.01 -10.60
CA SER A 226 7.56 8.54 -11.72
C SER A 226 8.47 7.49 -12.35
N ASP A 227 9.14 6.72 -11.50
CA ASP A 227 10.09 5.71 -11.96
C ASP A 227 9.40 4.44 -12.46
N ALA A 228 8.21 4.08 -11.95
CA ALA A 228 7.37 3.03 -12.54
C ALA A 228 6.94 3.37 -13.97
N ILE A 229 6.51 4.62 -14.21
CA ILE A 229 6.17 5.12 -15.55
C ILE A 229 7.39 5.06 -16.46
N LEU A 230 8.54 5.54 -15.99
CA LEU A 230 9.79 5.53 -16.76
C LEU A 230 10.22 4.08 -17.08
N MET A 231 10.15 3.18 -16.11
CA MET A 231 10.48 1.75 -16.29
C MET A 231 9.64 1.13 -17.41
N VAL A 232 8.31 1.26 -17.36
CA VAL A 232 7.42 0.67 -18.37
C VAL A 232 7.65 1.31 -19.76
N LYS A 233 7.83 2.63 -19.84
CA LYS A 233 8.19 3.30 -21.10
C LYS A 233 9.49 2.76 -21.69
N THR A 234 10.50 2.53 -20.84
CA THR A 234 11.81 2.03 -21.29
C THR A 234 11.74 0.55 -21.69
N LEU A 235 10.96 -0.29 -20.98
CA LEU A 235 10.69 -1.67 -21.39
C LEU A 235 10.07 -1.73 -22.77
N LYS A 236 9.03 -0.90 -23.01
CA LYS A 236 8.38 -0.78 -24.33
C LYS A 236 9.34 -0.32 -25.42
N ALA A 237 10.09 0.76 -25.18
CA ALA A 237 11.04 1.32 -26.15
C ALA A 237 12.13 0.29 -26.53
N GLN A 238 12.57 -0.55 -25.61
CA GLN A 238 13.56 -1.59 -25.84
C GLN A 238 12.96 -2.94 -26.27
N LYS A 239 11.64 -3.01 -26.45
CA LYS A 239 10.91 -4.23 -26.87
C LYS A 239 11.27 -5.41 -25.97
N VAL A 240 11.12 -5.23 -24.66
CA VAL A 240 11.36 -6.26 -23.66
C VAL A 240 10.05 -7.00 -23.41
N GLN A 241 10.05 -8.31 -23.60
CA GLN A 241 8.83 -9.13 -23.62
C GLN A 241 8.95 -10.34 -22.67
N PRO A 242 8.76 -10.14 -21.34
CA PRO A 242 8.63 -11.28 -20.42
C PRO A 242 7.22 -11.88 -20.52
N LYS A 243 7.01 -13.02 -19.89
CA LYS A 243 5.69 -13.64 -19.79
C LYS A 243 4.80 -12.97 -18.72
N ILE A 244 5.43 -12.43 -17.68
CA ILE A 244 4.76 -11.70 -16.58
C ILE A 244 5.55 -10.44 -16.25
N ILE A 245 4.84 -9.32 -16.10
CA ILE A 245 5.34 -8.09 -15.48
C ILE A 245 4.58 -7.86 -14.17
N TRP A 246 5.33 -7.73 -13.10
CA TRP A 246 4.83 -7.51 -11.75
C TRP A 246 5.34 -6.19 -11.17
N GLY A 247 4.44 -5.35 -10.70
CA GLY A 247 4.75 -4.16 -9.92
C GLY A 247 4.36 -4.32 -8.45
N GLN A 248 5.29 -4.01 -7.55
CA GLN A 248 5.05 -4.08 -6.11
C GLN A 248 4.32 -2.83 -5.62
N ASP A 249 2.99 -2.74 -5.80
CA ASP A 249 2.19 -1.61 -5.29
C ASP A 249 2.66 -0.21 -5.77
N ALA A 250 2.62 0.75 -4.89
CA ALA A 250 3.16 2.11 -5.03
C ALA A 250 2.83 2.77 -6.37
N GLY A 251 3.80 2.87 -7.28
CA GLY A 251 3.61 3.53 -8.57
C GLY A 251 2.67 2.80 -9.51
N PHE A 252 2.61 1.47 -9.41
CA PHE A 252 1.90 0.62 -10.37
C PHE A 252 0.37 0.62 -10.22
N GLU A 253 -0.19 1.21 -9.18
CA GLU A 253 -1.64 1.29 -8.98
C GLU A 253 -2.20 2.73 -9.14
N LYS A 254 -1.35 3.72 -9.46
CA LYS A 254 -1.77 5.11 -9.45
C LYS A 254 -2.59 5.50 -10.70
N PRO A 255 -3.58 6.40 -10.55
CA PRO A 255 -4.31 6.95 -11.70
C PRO A 255 -3.37 7.56 -12.75
N GLU A 256 -2.30 8.23 -12.33
CA GLU A 256 -1.30 8.84 -13.22
C GLU A 256 -0.52 7.78 -14.01
N PHE A 257 -0.18 6.62 -13.41
CA PHE A 257 0.43 5.50 -14.10
C PHE A 257 -0.48 4.99 -15.22
N ARG A 258 -1.77 4.80 -14.91
CA ARG A 258 -2.78 4.35 -15.86
C ARG A 258 -3.01 5.37 -16.98
N SER A 259 -3.21 6.65 -16.65
CA SER A 259 -3.49 7.69 -17.65
C SER A 259 -2.31 7.98 -18.57
N THR A 260 -1.06 7.87 -18.05
CA THR A 260 0.15 8.14 -18.84
C THR A 260 0.52 6.99 -19.77
N LEU A 261 0.29 5.75 -19.40
CA LEU A 261 0.75 4.57 -20.14
C LEU A 261 -0.35 3.93 -20.99
N GLY A 262 -1.63 4.22 -20.69
CA GLY A 262 -2.77 3.71 -21.43
C GLY A 262 -2.70 2.19 -21.61
N ASP A 263 -3.00 1.72 -22.80
CA ASP A 263 -3.10 0.28 -23.13
C ASP A 263 -1.79 -0.49 -22.95
N SER A 264 -0.66 0.20 -22.84
CA SER A 264 0.64 -0.44 -22.64
C SER A 264 0.77 -1.18 -21.31
N ILE A 265 -0.18 -1.00 -20.37
CA ILE A 265 -0.17 -1.68 -19.09
C ILE A 265 -1.10 -2.88 -19.01
N VAL A 266 -1.89 -3.17 -20.05
CA VAL A 266 -2.75 -4.36 -20.09
C VAL A 266 -1.90 -5.61 -19.85
N GLY A 267 -2.30 -6.43 -18.89
CA GLY A 267 -1.55 -7.60 -18.45
C GLY A 267 -0.53 -7.37 -17.32
N ILE A 268 -0.19 -6.12 -16.99
CA ILE A 268 0.68 -5.85 -15.83
C ILE A 268 -0.07 -6.20 -14.55
N LEU A 269 0.60 -6.96 -13.69
CA LEU A 269 0.14 -7.33 -12.35
C LEU A 269 0.64 -6.31 -11.32
N THR A 270 -0.17 -6.05 -10.31
CA THR A 270 0.26 -5.28 -9.12
C THR A 270 -0.37 -5.85 -7.85
N ARG A 271 0.39 -5.87 -6.76
CA ARG A 271 -0.20 -6.15 -5.45
C ARG A 271 -0.78 -4.85 -4.87
N THR A 272 -1.80 -4.97 -4.06
CA THR A 272 -2.40 -3.84 -3.35
C THR A 272 -3.16 -4.34 -2.11
N VAL A 273 -3.83 -3.45 -1.41
CA VAL A 273 -4.79 -3.78 -0.34
C VAL A 273 -6.22 -3.44 -0.70
N PHE A 274 -6.41 -2.70 -1.79
CA PHE A 274 -7.72 -2.25 -2.24
C PHE A 274 -7.72 -2.01 -3.76
N LEU A 275 -8.75 -2.52 -4.39
CA LEU A 275 -9.09 -2.29 -5.81
C LEU A 275 -10.55 -1.86 -5.89
N PRO A 276 -10.97 -1.12 -6.92
CA PRO A 276 -12.38 -0.75 -7.09
C PRO A 276 -13.34 -1.95 -7.04
N LYS A 277 -12.91 -3.12 -7.51
CA LYS A 277 -13.70 -4.38 -7.45
C LYS A 277 -13.98 -4.89 -6.03
N VAL A 278 -13.29 -4.38 -5.02
CA VAL A 278 -13.60 -4.70 -3.61
C VAL A 278 -15.00 -4.26 -3.22
N VAL A 279 -15.58 -3.25 -3.89
CA VAL A 279 -16.94 -2.80 -3.62
C VAL A 279 -17.98 -3.89 -3.92
N ASP A 280 -17.69 -4.81 -4.84
CA ASP A 280 -18.60 -5.89 -5.23
C ASP A 280 -18.72 -6.97 -4.12
N ILE A 281 -17.71 -7.10 -3.27
CA ILE A 281 -17.65 -8.09 -2.18
C ILE A 281 -17.78 -7.45 -0.79
N LYS A 282 -17.75 -6.11 -0.70
CA LYS A 282 -17.73 -5.36 0.56
C LYS A 282 -18.59 -4.10 0.47
N PRO A 283 -19.90 -4.16 0.84
CA PRO A 283 -20.82 -3.03 0.68
C PRO A 283 -20.35 -1.71 1.32
N ILE A 284 -19.75 -1.78 2.51
CA ILE A 284 -19.22 -0.59 3.21
C ILE A 284 -18.14 0.14 2.39
N ALA A 285 -17.34 -0.61 1.63
CA ALA A 285 -16.36 -0.02 0.71
C ALA A 285 -17.06 0.75 -0.42
N GLY A 286 -18.21 0.25 -0.91
CA GLY A 286 -19.03 0.94 -1.90
C GLY A 286 -19.61 2.25 -1.39
N GLN A 287 -20.11 2.28 -0.15
CA GLN A 287 -20.65 3.49 0.49
C GLN A 287 -19.55 4.58 0.57
N VAL A 288 -18.37 4.22 1.06
CA VAL A 288 -17.24 5.17 1.18
C VAL A 288 -16.68 5.56 -0.19
N ASN A 289 -16.61 4.62 -1.14
CA ASN A 289 -16.16 4.90 -2.50
C ASN A 289 -17.06 5.93 -3.21
N THR A 290 -18.35 5.87 -2.99
CA THR A 290 -19.30 6.86 -3.53
C THR A 290 -18.96 8.27 -3.06
N LEU A 291 -18.70 8.46 -1.76
CA LEU A 291 -18.29 9.75 -1.20
C LEU A 291 -16.91 10.20 -1.72
N TYR A 292 -15.97 9.25 -1.77
CA TYR A 292 -14.62 9.54 -2.25
C TYR A 292 -14.64 10.00 -3.72
N LYS A 293 -15.41 9.29 -4.56
CA LYS A 293 -15.56 9.61 -5.99
C LYS A 293 -16.24 10.95 -6.21
N ALA A 294 -17.27 11.28 -5.43
CA ALA A 294 -17.91 12.60 -5.48
C ALA A 294 -16.95 13.74 -5.13
N LYS A 295 -16.01 13.49 -4.21
CA LYS A 295 -15.01 14.48 -3.76
C LYS A 295 -13.81 14.64 -4.70
N THR A 296 -13.37 13.56 -5.32
CA THR A 296 -12.09 13.51 -6.06
C THR A 296 -12.21 13.26 -7.55
N GLY A 297 -13.37 12.81 -8.03
CA GLY A 297 -13.57 12.32 -9.40
C GLY A 297 -12.99 10.93 -9.66
N ASN A 298 -12.35 10.30 -8.68
CA ASN A 298 -11.69 8.99 -8.79
C ASN A 298 -12.27 7.98 -7.80
N ASP A 299 -12.16 6.71 -8.13
CA ASP A 299 -12.46 5.64 -7.18
C ASP A 299 -11.35 5.53 -6.11
N LEU A 300 -11.71 4.98 -4.93
CA LEU A 300 -10.72 4.59 -3.93
C LEU A 300 -9.67 3.67 -4.56
N GLY A 301 -8.41 3.89 -4.19
CA GLY A 301 -7.28 3.02 -4.51
C GLY A 301 -6.55 2.55 -3.26
N GLY A 302 -5.49 1.76 -3.44
CA GLY A 302 -4.75 1.23 -2.30
C GLY A 302 -4.20 2.30 -1.35
N ALA A 303 -3.74 3.45 -1.87
CA ALA A 303 -3.22 4.52 -1.03
C ALA A 303 -4.33 5.22 -0.24
N SER A 304 -5.42 5.64 -0.90
CA SER A 304 -6.53 6.32 -0.24
C SER A 304 -7.23 5.42 0.78
N ALA A 305 -7.46 4.15 0.47
CA ALA A 305 -8.06 3.19 1.40
C ALA A 305 -7.17 2.94 2.63
N ARG A 306 -5.84 2.87 2.47
CA ARG A 306 -4.90 2.75 3.59
C ARG A 306 -4.89 3.99 4.49
N ALA A 307 -4.89 5.19 3.92
CA ALA A 307 -4.91 6.42 4.69
C ALA A 307 -6.24 6.58 5.43
N PHE A 308 -7.36 6.27 4.77
CA PHE A 308 -8.69 6.20 5.38
C PHE A 308 -8.69 5.25 6.58
N THR A 309 -8.24 4.01 6.38
CA THR A 309 -8.18 2.98 7.44
C THR A 309 -7.23 3.39 8.57
N GLY A 310 -6.12 4.07 8.27
CA GLY A 310 -5.20 4.59 9.26
C GLY A 310 -5.86 5.64 10.17
N LEU A 311 -6.63 6.57 9.59
CA LEU A 311 -7.37 7.55 10.38
C LEU A 311 -8.59 6.93 11.08
N GLN A 312 -9.31 6.02 10.42
CA GLN A 312 -10.37 5.25 11.07
C GLN A 312 -9.84 4.54 12.33
N THR A 313 -8.64 3.98 12.25
CA THR A 313 -7.98 3.34 13.41
C THR A 313 -7.72 4.35 14.52
N TRP A 314 -7.28 5.57 14.18
CA TRP A 314 -7.14 6.67 15.15
C TRP A 314 -8.45 6.97 15.87
N VAL A 315 -9.57 7.05 15.13
CA VAL A 315 -10.91 7.28 15.71
C VAL A 315 -11.25 6.20 16.74
N HIS A 316 -11.09 4.93 16.38
CA HIS A 316 -11.36 3.81 17.29
C HIS A 316 -10.43 3.80 18.51
N VAL A 317 -9.16 4.17 18.33
CA VAL A 317 -8.20 4.27 19.44
C VAL A 317 -8.59 5.39 20.39
N LEU A 318 -8.98 6.56 19.88
CA LEU A 318 -9.43 7.69 20.72
C LEU A 318 -10.75 7.39 21.45
N GLU A 319 -11.72 6.75 20.76
CA GLU A 319 -12.96 6.29 21.40
C GLU A 319 -12.66 5.35 22.57
N LYS A 320 -11.75 4.41 22.41
CA LYS A 320 -11.36 3.46 23.45
C LYS A 320 -10.53 4.11 24.56
N ALA A 321 -9.68 5.07 24.23
CA ALA A 321 -8.84 5.80 25.19
C ALA A 321 -9.65 6.77 26.05
N SER A 322 -10.70 7.38 25.47
CA SER A 322 -11.47 8.50 26.05
C SER A 322 -10.56 9.63 26.54
N SER A 323 -9.43 9.85 25.90
CA SER A 323 -8.35 10.76 26.33
C SER A 323 -7.37 11.04 25.19
N THR A 324 -6.72 12.21 25.20
CA THR A 324 -5.58 12.53 24.34
C THR A 324 -4.23 12.31 25.01
N LYS A 325 -4.21 11.84 26.26
CA LYS A 325 -2.93 11.54 26.94
C LYS A 325 -2.22 10.37 26.25
N PRO A 326 -0.93 10.51 25.89
CA PRO A 326 -0.22 9.47 25.14
C PRO A 326 -0.30 8.07 25.77
N ALA A 327 -0.18 7.96 27.10
CA ALA A 327 -0.25 6.66 27.80
C ALA A 327 -1.63 5.99 27.68
N ASP A 328 -2.72 6.77 27.64
CA ASP A 328 -4.07 6.24 27.46
C ASP A 328 -4.27 5.75 26.02
N ILE A 329 -3.79 6.54 25.06
CA ILE A 329 -3.78 6.18 23.63
C ILE A 329 -2.97 4.89 23.43
N GLN A 330 -1.80 4.75 24.03
CA GLN A 330 -0.96 3.56 23.92
C GLN A 330 -1.68 2.32 24.44
N ARG A 331 -2.30 2.40 25.63
CA ARG A 331 -3.09 1.29 26.18
C ARG A 331 -4.25 0.91 25.26
N ALA A 332 -4.96 1.90 24.75
CA ALA A 332 -6.07 1.70 23.82
C ALA A 332 -5.62 1.05 22.51
N ALA A 333 -4.56 1.54 21.90
CA ALA A 333 -4.01 1.01 20.66
C ALA A 333 -3.56 -0.46 20.83
N ASN A 334 -2.88 -0.79 21.92
CA ASN A 334 -2.46 -2.17 22.21
C ASN A 334 -3.62 -3.12 22.48
N ALA A 335 -4.79 -2.60 22.87
CA ALA A 335 -5.99 -3.37 23.18
C ALA A 335 -7.09 -3.27 22.11
N ILE A 336 -6.78 -2.65 20.95
CA ILE A 336 -7.78 -2.48 19.89
C ILE A 336 -8.05 -3.79 19.17
N ASN A 337 -9.30 -3.97 18.79
CA ASN A 337 -9.75 -5.07 17.93
C ASN A 337 -10.92 -4.56 17.09
N ILE A 338 -10.61 -4.05 15.89
CA ILE A 338 -11.62 -3.55 14.95
C ILE A 338 -11.99 -4.70 14.03
N PRO A 339 -13.27 -5.09 13.96
CA PRO A 339 -13.69 -6.18 13.08
C PRO A 339 -13.60 -5.76 11.61
N GLY A 340 -13.33 -6.73 10.73
CA GLY A 340 -13.24 -6.47 9.30
C GLY A 340 -14.50 -5.84 8.70
N ALA A 341 -15.68 -6.12 9.25
CA ALA A 341 -16.95 -5.52 8.80
C ALA A 341 -16.95 -3.98 8.88
N GLU A 342 -16.20 -3.39 9.80
CA GLU A 342 -16.06 -1.94 9.96
C GLU A 342 -15.08 -1.29 8.96
N LEU A 343 -14.28 -2.08 8.23
CA LEU A 343 -13.19 -1.56 7.39
C LEU A 343 -13.59 -1.44 5.94
N VAL A 344 -13.04 -0.45 5.23
CA VAL A 344 -13.16 -0.34 3.77
C VAL A 344 -12.30 -1.37 3.04
N VAL A 345 -11.16 -1.73 3.63
CA VAL A 345 -10.24 -2.75 3.09
C VAL A 345 -10.75 -4.16 3.39
N PRO A 346 -10.46 -5.18 2.55
CA PRO A 346 -10.95 -6.54 2.73
C PRO A 346 -10.11 -7.34 3.75
N TRP A 347 -9.71 -6.70 4.83
CA TRP A 347 -8.96 -7.35 5.91
C TRP A 347 -9.92 -7.99 6.92
N ALA A 348 -9.44 -9.02 7.61
CA ALA A 348 -10.18 -9.65 8.71
C ALA A 348 -10.42 -8.69 9.90
N GLY A 349 -9.56 -7.66 10.02
CA GLY A 349 -9.71 -6.64 11.06
C GLY A 349 -8.43 -5.84 11.28
N ILE A 350 -8.41 -5.10 12.41
CA ILE A 350 -7.20 -4.48 12.94
C ILE A 350 -7.00 -4.90 14.38
N LYS A 351 -5.91 -5.62 14.61
CA LYS A 351 -5.43 -6.02 15.93
C LYS A 351 -3.92 -5.99 15.93
N PHE A 352 -3.33 -5.17 16.79
CA PHE A 352 -1.89 -5.02 16.84
C PHE A 352 -1.23 -6.08 17.70
N SER A 353 -0.10 -6.62 17.23
CA SER A 353 0.79 -7.42 18.05
C SER A 353 1.40 -6.55 19.17
N THR A 354 1.46 -7.07 20.37
CA THR A 354 1.95 -6.34 21.54
C THR A 354 3.35 -6.77 21.99
N SER A 355 3.97 -7.70 21.28
CA SER A 355 5.28 -8.24 21.64
C SER A 355 6.07 -8.77 20.44
N GLY A 356 7.35 -9.04 20.65
CA GLY A 356 8.23 -9.65 19.66
C GLY A 356 8.59 -8.72 18.50
N ALA A 357 9.10 -9.29 17.41
CA ALA A 357 9.55 -8.56 16.22
C ALA A 357 8.40 -7.90 15.42
N GLU A 358 7.16 -8.27 15.72
CA GLU A 358 5.94 -7.74 15.08
C GLU A 358 5.20 -6.75 15.99
N MET A 359 5.82 -6.26 17.08
CA MET A 359 5.17 -5.31 18.00
C MET A 359 4.68 -4.08 17.23
N GLY A 360 3.40 -3.73 17.39
CA GLY A 360 2.73 -2.64 16.69
C GLY A 360 2.24 -3.00 15.27
N GLN A 361 2.49 -4.22 14.77
CA GLN A 361 1.98 -4.68 13.48
C GLN A 361 0.53 -5.17 13.59
N ASN A 362 -0.34 -4.72 12.68
CA ASN A 362 -1.65 -5.36 12.49
C ASN A 362 -1.47 -6.79 11.98
N THR A 363 -2.05 -7.76 12.69
CA THR A 363 -1.94 -9.19 12.38
C THR A 363 -3.08 -9.74 11.54
N LEU A 364 -4.10 -8.90 11.22
CA LEU A 364 -5.32 -9.30 10.52
C LEU A 364 -5.43 -8.70 9.10
N GLY A 365 -4.35 -8.09 8.62
CA GLY A 365 -4.28 -7.53 7.28
C GLY A 365 -3.95 -8.58 6.21
N SER A 366 -4.40 -8.36 4.97
CA SER A 366 -4.13 -9.21 3.81
C SER A 366 -3.85 -8.38 2.56
N GLY A 367 -3.24 -9.00 1.55
CA GLY A 367 -3.00 -8.43 0.23
C GLY A 367 -4.02 -8.90 -0.81
N LEU A 368 -4.04 -8.17 -1.92
CA LEU A 368 -4.70 -8.55 -3.17
C LEU A 368 -3.68 -8.45 -4.29
N ILE A 369 -3.86 -9.25 -5.34
CA ILE A 369 -3.16 -9.06 -6.61
C ILE A 369 -4.19 -8.67 -7.66
N GLY A 370 -3.95 -7.53 -8.28
CA GLY A 370 -4.73 -7.05 -9.41
C GLY A 370 -3.97 -7.17 -10.71
N GLN A 371 -4.70 -7.26 -11.82
CA GLN A 371 -4.16 -7.17 -13.17
C GLN A 371 -4.90 -6.12 -13.98
N TYR A 372 -4.16 -5.29 -14.71
CA TYR A 372 -4.78 -4.38 -15.65
C TYR A 372 -5.37 -5.14 -16.84
N GLN A 373 -6.67 -4.96 -17.05
CA GLN A 373 -7.43 -5.59 -18.13
C GLN A 373 -8.32 -4.55 -18.82
N LYS A 374 -8.91 -4.90 -19.94
CA LYS A 374 -9.96 -4.12 -20.59
C LYS A 374 -11.33 -4.57 -20.07
N GLY A 375 -12.07 -3.63 -19.51
CA GLY A 375 -13.48 -3.85 -19.18
C GLY A 375 -14.37 -3.97 -20.42
N PRO A 376 -15.64 -4.33 -20.24
CA PRO A 376 -16.60 -4.45 -21.35
C PRO A 376 -16.78 -3.16 -22.18
N ASP A 377 -16.54 -2.02 -21.56
CA ASP A 377 -16.60 -0.68 -22.19
C ASP A 377 -15.26 -0.28 -22.86
N GLY A 378 -14.28 -1.17 -22.87
CA GLY A 378 -12.93 -0.93 -23.39
C GLY A 378 -12.03 -0.08 -22.48
N GLN A 379 -12.53 0.37 -21.33
CA GLN A 379 -11.72 1.11 -20.37
C GLN A 379 -10.76 0.20 -19.62
N LEU A 380 -9.62 0.77 -19.18
CA LEU A 380 -8.68 0.05 -18.32
C LEU A 380 -9.27 -0.10 -16.91
N VAL A 381 -9.37 -1.34 -16.49
CA VAL A 381 -9.78 -1.73 -15.14
C VAL A 381 -8.66 -2.53 -14.46
N LEU A 382 -8.64 -2.52 -13.15
CA LEU A 382 -7.74 -3.34 -12.34
C LEU A 382 -8.59 -4.45 -11.70
N GLU A 383 -8.56 -5.64 -12.31
CA GLU A 383 -9.31 -6.81 -11.88
C GLU A 383 -8.57 -7.57 -10.78
N ILE A 384 -9.29 -8.13 -9.80
CA ILE A 384 -8.70 -9.01 -8.78
C ILE A 384 -8.40 -10.35 -9.44
N VAL A 385 -7.16 -10.80 -9.38
CA VAL A 385 -6.73 -12.13 -9.87
C VAL A 385 -6.21 -13.04 -8.74
N TYR A 386 -6.03 -12.49 -7.54
CA TYR A 386 -5.65 -13.25 -6.34
C TYR A 386 -6.03 -12.45 -5.07
N PRO A 387 -6.50 -13.11 -3.98
CA PRO A 387 -6.72 -14.57 -3.83
C PRO A 387 -7.73 -15.13 -4.82
N PHE A 388 -7.55 -16.39 -5.21
CA PHE A 388 -8.33 -16.99 -6.30
C PHE A 388 -9.81 -17.18 -5.99
N ASP A 389 -10.17 -17.31 -4.72
CA ASP A 389 -11.54 -17.46 -4.23
C ASP A 389 -12.35 -16.15 -4.31
N VAL A 390 -11.69 -15.01 -4.41
CA VAL A 390 -12.32 -13.69 -4.58
C VAL A 390 -11.93 -13.01 -5.90
N ALA A 391 -11.29 -13.75 -6.81
CA ALA A 391 -10.89 -13.22 -8.12
C ALA A 391 -12.13 -12.75 -8.91
N SER A 392 -12.04 -11.55 -9.50
CA SER A 392 -13.10 -10.97 -10.34
C SER A 392 -12.94 -11.29 -11.82
N ALA A 393 -11.74 -11.73 -12.23
CA ALA A 393 -11.44 -12.13 -13.61
C ALA A 393 -10.28 -13.15 -13.67
N ASP A 394 -10.23 -13.87 -14.79
CA ASP A 394 -9.09 -14.71 -15.12
C ASP A 394 -7.88 -13.86 -15.50
N MET A 395 -6.69 -14.35 -15.18
CA MET A 395 -5.44 -13.67 -15.53
C MET A 395 -5.18 -13.73 -17.04
N ILE A 396 -4.83 -12.57 -17.63
CA ILE A 396 -4.27 -12.52 -18.99
C ILE A 396 -2.84 -13.09 -18.95
N TYR A 397 -2.57 -14.11 -19.75
CA TYR A 397 -1.25 -14.74 -19.87
C TYR A 397 -1.01 -15.28 -21.29
N PRO A 398 0.19 -15.14 -21.84
CA PRO A 398 1.31 -14.33 -21.35
C PRO A 398 1.01 -12.82 -21.40
N PHE A 399 1.91 -11.99 -20.79
CA PHE A 399 1.83 -10.54 -20.93
C PHE A 399 1.75 -10.16 -22.42
N PRO A 400 0.75 -9.37 -22.83
CA PRO A 400 0.59 -8.97 -24.21
C PRO A 400 1.81 -8.21 -24.73
N GLN A 401 2.04 -8.26 -26.03
CA GLN A 401 3.11 -7.50 -26.66
C GLN A 401 2.82 -5.98 -26.54
N PHE A 402 3.86 -5.21 -26.19
CA PHE A 402 3.77 -3.76 -26.13
C PHE A 402 3.32 -3.10 -27.44
#